data_968863468ce82e3d934da72c9dfcc367
#
_entry.id   968863468ce82e3d934da72c9dfcc367
#
_cell.length_a   1.000
_cell.length_b   1.000
_cell.length_c   1.000
_cell.angle_alpha   90.00
_cell.angle_beta   90.00
_cell.angle_gamma   90.00
#
_symmetry.space_group_name_H-M   'P 1'
#
loop_
_entity.id
_entity.type
_entity.pdbx_description
1 polymer ?
#
loop_
_entity_poly.entity_id
_entity_poly.type
_entity_poly.pdbx_seq_one_letter_code
_entity_poly.pdbx_strand_id
1 'polypeptide(L)'
;RDRSVSRGLGDVYKRQLQYLVPSNFFAVSSLRKAAEILTEVNKETSLAKECTDLAAEVEAALKKYATYNHPEFGTIYAFEVDGFGNHLLMDDANVPSLLAMPYLGDVDVNDPIYQNTRRFVWSGSNPYFFKGKAGEGIGGPHIGYDMVWPMSIMMKAFTSQNDEEIKICIKMLMDTDAGTGFMHESFHKDDPTNFTRAWFAWQNTLFGELILKLVNEGKVDLLNSL
;
A
#
# COMPACT_ATOMS: atom_id res chain seq x y z
N ARG A 1 31.23 0.62 -0.48
CA ARG A 1 31.85 -0.66 -0.64
C ARG A 1 30.83 -1.78 -0.38
N ASP A 2 30.31 -1.88 0.80
CA ASP A 2 29.34 -2.91 1.16
C ASP A 2 27.88 -2.44 1.00
N ARG A 3 27.69 -1.21 0.61
CA ARG A 3 26.36 -0.61 0.45
C ARG A 3 25.51 -1.29 -0.62
N SER A 4 26.12 -1.74 -1.70
CA SER A 4 25.42 -2.47 -2.75
C SER A 4 25.02 -3.87 -2.29
N VAL A 5 25.90 -4.54 -1.54
CA VAL A 5 25.65 -5.86 -0.94
C VAL A 5 24.60 -5.75 0.16
N SER A 6 24.70 -4.74 1.02
CA SER A 6 23.71 -4.49 2.06
C SER A 6 22.32 -4.16 1.49
N ARG A 7 22.26 -3.37 0.41
CA ARG A 7 21.00 -3.11 -0.31
C ARG A 7 20.45 -4.37 -0.96
N GLY A 8 21.32 -5.18 -1.57
CA GLY A 8 20.92 -6.46 -2.15
C GLY A 8 20.39 -7.42 -1.09
N LEU A 9 21.01 -7.51 0.07
CA LEU A 9 20.50 -8.30 1.19
C LEU A 9 19.14 -7.80 1.69
N GLY A 10 18.95 -6.49 1.81
CA GLY A 10 17.66 -5.91 2.16
C GLY A 10 16.56 -6.25 1.15
N ASP A 11 16.88 -6.22 -0.15
CA ASP A 11 15.95 -6.61 -1.20
C ASP A 11 15.67 -8.12 -1.18
N VAL A 12 16.66 -8.96 -0.91
CA VAL A 12 16.50 -10.41 -0.77
C VAL A 12 15.58 -10.77 0.40
N TYR A 13 15.66 -10.08 1.52
CA TYR A 13 14.75 -10.29 2.64
C TYR A 13 13.32 -9.81 2.36
N LYS A 14 13.18 -8.82 1.47
CA LYS A 14 11.88 -8.25 1.11
C LYS A 14 11.22 -8.94 -0.07
N ARG A 15 12.01 -9.56 -0.95
CA ARG A 15 11.53 -10.20 -2.17
C ARG A 15 11.87 -11.69 -2.14
N GLN A 16 10.83 -12.49 -2.09
CA GLN A 16 10.96 -13.95 -2.20
C GLN A 16 10.91 -14.40 -3.65
N LEU A 17 10.15 -13.69 -4.49
CA LEU A 17 10.03 -13.92 -5.93
C LEU A 17 10.47 -12.66 -6.69
N GLN A 18 10.73 -12.79 -8.01
CA GLN A 18 11.39 -11.75 -8.80
C GLN A 18 10.54 -10.50 -9.02
N TYR A 19 9.22 -10.67 -9.12
CA TYR A 19 8.32 -9.59 -9.54
C TYR A 19 7.37 -9.18 -8.41
N LEU A 20 7.62 -8.02 -7.83
CA LEU A 20 6.74 -7.38 -6.86
C LEU A 20 5.54 -6.77 -7.59
N VAL A 21 4.37 -7.38 -7.41
CA VAL A 21 3.15 -7.05 -8.18
C VAL A 21 2.71 -5.59 -7.99
N PRO A 22 2.56 -5.04 -6.77
CA PRO A 22 2.12 -3.65 -6.62
C PRO A 22 3.11 -2.65 -7.24
N SER A 23 4.43 -2.90 -7.19
CA SER A 23 5.41 -2.04 -7.86
C SER A 23 5.32 -2.10 -9.38
N ASN A 24 4.95 -3.24 -9.96
CA ASN A 24 4.76 -3.35 -11.40
C ASN A 24 3.46 -2.66 -11.86
N PHE A 25 2.38 -2.70 -11.07
CA PHE A 25 1.20 -1.87 -11.31
C PHE A 25 1.55 -0.37 -11.25
N PHE A 26 2.30 0.05 -10.23
CA PHE A 26 2.76 1.43 -10.11
C PHE A 26 3.67 1.85 -11.27
N ALA A 27 4.48 0.94 -11.82
CA ALA A 27 5.25 1.21 -13.04
C ALA A 27 4.33 1.47 -14.25
N VAL A 28 3.25 0.69 -14.42
CA VAL A 28 2.27 0.89 -15.49
C VAL A 28 1.62 2.27 -15.41
N SER A 29 1.09 2.64 -14.22
CA SER A 29 0.46 3.95 -14.02
C SER A 29 1.44 5.11 -14.21
N SER A 30 2.69 4.95 -13.72
CA SER A 30 3.75 5.95 -13.87
C SER A 30 4.18 6.14 -15.32
N LEU A 31 4.33 5.06 -16.08
CA LEU A 31 4.67 5.13 -17.51
C LEU A 31 3.57 5.84 -18.33
N ARG A 32 2.30 5.61 -18.01
CA ARG A 32 1.18 6.31 -18.64
C ARG A 32 1.21 7.81 -18.36
N LYS A 33 1.45 8.21 -17.11
CA LYS A 33 1.60 9.61 -16.70
C LYS A 33 2.83 10.26 -17.37
N ALA A 34 3.94 9.52 -17.46
CA ALA A 34 5.13 9.97 -18.17
C ALA A 34 4.85 10.19 -19.66
N ALA A 35 4.13 9.28 -20.31
CA ALA A 35 3.74 9.44 -21.72
C ALA A 35 2.88 10.68 -21.95
N GLU A 36 1.96 10.99 -21.04
CA GLU A 36 1.15 12.20 -21.09
C GLU A 36 2.03 13.47 -21.01
N ILE A 37 2.94 13.54 -20.04
CA ILE A 37 3.89 14.65 -19.88
C ILE A 37 4.77 14.81 -21.13
N LEU A 38 5.32 13.70 -21.64
CA LEU A 38 6.15 13.70 -22.84
C LEU A 38 5.40 14.19 -24.07
N THR A 39 4.12 13.85 -24.18
CA THR A 39 3.26 14.32 -25.28
C THR A 39 2.89 15.78 -25.13
N GLU A 40 2.36 16.16 -23.97
CA GLU A 40 1.74 17.48 -23.79
C GLU A 40 2.77 18.59 -23.53
N VAL A 41 3.81 18.30 -22.78
CA VAL A 41 4.83 19.30 -22.36
C VAL A 41 6.06 19.24 -23.26
N ASN A 42 6.71 18.08 -23.36
CA ASN A 42 7.99 17.95 -24.04
C ASN A 42 7.88 17.81 -25.56
N LYS A 43 6.72 17.41 -26.07
CA LYS A 43 6.45 17.09 -27.52
C LYS A 43 7.30 15.93 -28.05
N GLU A 44 7.72 15.03 -27.17
CA GLU A 44 8.56 13.85 -27.45
C GLU A 44 7.68 12.62 -27.73
N THR A 45 6.97 12.65 -28.87
CA THR A 45 5.95 11.64 -29.21
C THR A 45 6.51 10.21 -29.35
N SER A 46 7.77 10.05 -29.80
CA SER A 46 8.42 8.74 -29.92
C SER A 46 8.61 8.10 -28.54
N LEU A 47 9.17 8.85 -27.61
CA LEU A 47 9.43 8.38 -26.24
C LEU A 47 8.11 8.16 -25.48
N ALA A 48 7.11 9.01 -25.71
CA ALA A 48 5.76 8.81 -25.17
C ALA A 48 5.16 7.48 -25.64
N LYS A 49 5.35 7.13 -26.92
CA LYS A 49 4.90 5.85 -27.46
C LYS A 49 5.64 4.66 -26.80
N GLU A 50 6.95 4.75 -26.62
CA GLU A 50 7.73 3.71 -25.94
C GLU A 50 7.22 3.47 -24.49
N CYS A 51 6.92 4.54 -23.74
CA CYS A 51 6.32 4.43 -22.40
C CYS A 51 4.96 3.75 -22.45
N THR A 52 4.11 4.09 -23.44
CA THR A 52 2.78 3.48 -23.58
C THR A 52 2.86 2.01 -23.97
N ASP A 53 3.75 1.66 -24.88
CA ASP A 53 3.95 0.27 -25.33
C ASP A 53 4.45 -0.59 -24.18
N LEU A 54 5.45 -0.13 -23.41
CA LEU A 54 5.95 -0.83 -22.23
C LEU A 54 4.88 -0.97 -21.14
N ALA A 55 4.10 0.09 -20.90
CA ALA A 55 2.99 0.02 -19.94
C ALA A 55 1.98 -1.07 -20.34
N ALA A 56 1.64 -1.16 -21.61
CA ALA A 56 0.71 -2.16 -22.13
C ALA A 56 1.28 -3.59 -22.02
N GLU A 57 2.57 -3.78 -22.28
CA GLU A 57 3.25 -5.09 -22.13
C GLU A 57 3.23 -5.55 -20.67
N VAL A 58 3.62 -4.67 -19.73
CA VAL A 58 3.64 -5.00 -18.29
C VAL A 58 2.22 -5.26 -17.77
N GLU A 59 1.24 -4.45 -18.16
CA GLU A 59 -0.17 -4.67 -17.78
C GLU A 59 -0.70 -6.03 -18.28
N ALA A 60 -0.36 -6.41 -19.51
CA ALA A 60 -0.76 -7.73 -20.05
C ALA A 60 -0.12 -8.88 -19.25
N ALA A 61 1.13 -8.73 -18.83
CA ALA A 61 1.80 -9.70 -17.97
C ALA A 61 1.16 -9.77 -16.57
N LEU A 62 0.81 -8.64 -15.97
CA LEU A 62 0.12 -8.59 -14.68
C LEU A 62 -1.25 -9.28 -14.74
N LYS A 63 -2.05 -9.01 -15.77
CA LYS A 63 -3.34 -9.69 -15.97
C LYS A 63 -3.20 -11.20 -16.08
N LYS A 64 -2.08 -11.68 -16.61
CA LYS A 64 -1.85 -13.11 -16.82
C LYS A 64 -1.27 -13.83 -15.62
N TYR A 65 -0.39 -13.18 -14.86
CA TYR A 65 0.44 -13.83 -13.86
C TYR A 65 0.23 -13.35 -12.43
N ALA A 66 -0.37 -12.16 -12.22
CA ALA A 66 -0.41 -11.53 -10.91
C ALA A 66 -1.61 -11.96 -10.05
N THR A 67 -2.50 -12.81 -10.54
CA THR A 67 -3.71 -13.22 -9.81
C THR A 67 -3.61 -14.65 -9.31
N TYR A 68 -4.27 -14.90 -8.17
CA TYR A 68 -4.39 -16.21 -7.55
C TYR A 68 -5.83 -16.46 -7.09
N ASN A 69 -6.35 -17.67 -7.32
CA ASN A 69 -7.68 -18.06 -6.83
C ASN A 69 -7.58 -18.58 -5.41
N HIS A 70 -7.82 -17.68 -4.45
CA HIS A 70 -7.79 -18.02 -3.03
C HIS A 70 -9.10 -18.71 -2.61
N PRO A 71 -9.04 -19.84 -1.85
CA PRO A 71 -10.22 -20.62 -1.51
C PRO A 71 -11.28 -19.86 -0.70
N GLU A 72 -10.87 -18.87 0.10
CA GLU A 72 -11.75 -18.09 0.96
C GLU A 72 -12.16 -16.74 0.35
N PHE A 73 -11.23 -16.06 -0.32
CA PHE A 73 -11.43 -14.68 -0.79
C PHE A 73 -11.82 -14.59 -2.27
N GLY A 74 -11.74 -15.70 -3.02
CA GLY A 74 -11.89 -15.71 -4.48
C GLY A 74 -10.59 -15.25 -5.18
N THR A 75 -10.72 -14.70 -6.38
CA THR A 75 -9.54 -14.21 -7.11
C THR A 75 -8.96 -12.96 -6.43
N ILE A 76 -7.68 -12.99 -6.07
CA ILE A 76 -6.92 -11.92 -5.44
C ILE A 76 -5.65 -11.62 -6.25
N TYR A 77 -5.06 -10.44 -6.06
CA TYR A 77 -3.70 -10.16 -6.49
C TYR A 77 -2.70 -10.79 -5.53
N ALA A 78 -1.66 -11.43 -6.07
CA ALA A 78 -0.50 -11.87 -5.30
C ALA A 78 0.42 -10.67 -5.00
N PHE A 79 1.20 -10.76 -3.92
CA PHE A 79 2.20 -9.73 -3.59
C PHE A 79 3.44 -9.84 -4.48
N GLU A 80 3.94 -11.07 -4.67
CA GLU A 80 5.04 -11.35 -5.59
C GLU A 80 4.72 -12.57 -6.46
N VAL A 81 5.31 -12.60 -7.65
CA VAL A 81 5.24 -13.72 -8.59
C VAL A 81 6.59 -13.95 -9.27
N ASP A 82 6.81 -15.16 -9.80
CA ASP A 82 8.01 -15.49 -10.58
C ASP A 82 7.74 -15.64 -12.08
N GLY A 83 6.47 -15.60 -12.50
CA GLY A 83 6.05 -15.84 -13.88
C GLY A 83 5.97 -17.33 -14.27
N PHE A 84 6.32 -18.25 -13.38
CA PHE A 84 6.28 -19.71 -13.59
C PHE A 84 5.15 -20.40 -12.83
N GLY A 85 4.31 -19.62 -12.13
CA GLY A 85 3.15 -20.12 -11.41
C GLY A 85 3.31 -20.10 -9.89
N ASN A 86 4.44 -19.61 -9.35
CA ASN A 86 4.58 -19.39 -7.92
C ASN A 86 4.07 -18.00 -7.53
N HIS A 87 3.38 -17.94 -6.39
CA HIS A 87 2.76 -16.74 -5.86
C HIS A 87 3.11 -16.61 -4.37
N LEU A 88 3.53 -15.41 -3.95
CA LEU A 88 3.64 -15.05 -2.55
C LEU A 88 2.37 -14.28 -2.15
N LEU A 89 1.67 -14.82 -1.16
CA LEU A 89 0.39 -14.28 -0.68
C LEU A 89 0.61 -13.58 0.66
N MET A 90 0.76 -12.28 0.62
CA MET A 90 0.91 -11.37 1.76
C MET A 90 0.64 -9.93 1.31
N ASP A 91 0.76 -8.98 2.19
CA ASP A 91 1.01 -7.57 1.89
C ASP A 91 1.99 -7.00 2.90
N ASP A 92 2.75 -5.98 2.50
CA ASP A 92 3.65 -5.18 3.33
C ASP A 92 3.06 -3.75 3.39
N ALA A 93 3.14 -3.09 4.53
CA ALA A 93 2.63 -1.74 4.69
C ALA A 93 3.39 -0.68 3.87
N ASN A 94 4.61 -0.96 3.41
CA ASN A 94 5.33 -0.05 2.52
C ASN A 94 4.61 0.14 1.19
N VAL A 95 4.37 1.38 0.82
CA VAL A 95 3.82 1.75 -0.48
C VAL A 95 4.96 1.78 -1.53
N PRO A 96 4.81 1.12 -2.69
CA PRO A 96 3.63 0.45 -3.23
C PRO A 96 3.28 -0.87 -2.53
N SER A 97 2.01 -1.01 -2.12
CA SER A 97 1.43 -2.21 -1.51
C SER A 97 0.15 -2.62 -2.22
N LEU A 98 -0.32 -3.83 -2.00
CA LEU A 98 -1.59 -4.27 -2.58
C LEU A 98 -2.76 -3.42 -2.08
N LEU A 99 -2.75 -3.04 -0.82
CA LEU A 99 -3.77 -2.16 -0.24
C LEU A 99 -3.77 -0.77 -0.86
N ALA A 100 -2.60 -0.24 -1.24
CA ALA A 100 -2.42 1.11 -1.75
C ALA A 100 -2.72 1.27 -3.26
N MET A 101 -2.99 0.19 -4.00
CA MET A 101 -3.11 0.24 -5.47
C MET A 101 -4.09 1.31 -5.98
N PRO A 102 -5.30 1.50 -5.43
CA PRO A 102 -6.19 2.58 -5.88
C PRO A 102 -5.67 3.99 -5.55
N TYR A 103 -4.99 4.17 -4.42
CA TYR A 103 -4.35 5.44 -4.05
C TYR A 103 -3.29 5.86 -5.07
N LEU A 104 -2.52 4.91 -5.59
CA LEU A 104 -1.51 5.14 -6.62
C LEU A 104 -2.11 5.32 -8.04
N GLY A 105 -3.40 5.01 -8.21
CA GLY A 105 -4.08 5.06 -9.51
C GLY A 105 -3.81 3.83 -10.39
N ASP A 106 -3.45 2.72 -9.75
CA ASP A 106 -3.06 1.48 -10.43
C ASP A 106 -4.28 0.65 -10.83
N VAL A 107 -5.31 0.62 -9.98
CA VAL A 107 -6.57 -0.08 -10.19
C VAL A 107 -7.74 0.76 -9.70
N ASP A 108 -8.95 0.48 -10.23
CA ASP A 108 -10.18 1.08 -9.70
C ASP A 108 -10.48 0.50 -8.31
N VAL A 109 -10.92 1.36 -7.38
CA VAL A 109 -11.29 0.95 -6.03
C VAL A 109 -12.42 -0.08 -6.01
N ASN A 110 -13.27 -0.09 -7.05
CA ASN A 110 -14.37 -1.05 -7.20
C ASN A 110 -13.98 -2.30 -8.00
N ASP A 111 -12.72 -2.43 -8.43
CA ASP A 111 -12.24 -3.65 -9.08
C ASP A 111 -12.52 -4.87 -8.17
N PRO A 112 -13.24 -5.90 -8.65
CA PRO A 112 -13.62 -7.02 -7.79
C PRO A 112 -12.43 -7.84 -7.29
N ILE A 113 -11.32 -7.90 -8.06
CA ILE A 113 -10.10 -8.59 -7.63
C ILE A 113 -9.42 -7.77 -6.53
N TYR A 114 -9.39 -6.44 -6.70
CA TYR A 114 -8.88 -5.55 -5.66
C TYR A 114 -9.72 -5.64 -4.37
N GLN A 115 -11.04 -5.65 -4.46
CA GLN A 115 -11.91 -5.77 -3.28
C GLN A 115 -11.72 -7.10 -2.55
N ASN A 116 -11.49 -8.19 -3.28
CA ASN A 116 -11.13 -9.47 -2.70
C ASN A 116 -9.73 -9.40 -2.03
N THR A 117 -8.77 -8.79 -2.71
CA THR A 117 -7.40 -8.58 -2.20
C THR A 117 -7.43 -7.73 -0.94
N ARG A 118 -8.20 -6.63 -0.92
CA ARG A 118 -8.36 -5.74 0.23
C ARG A 118 -8.88 -6.49 1.46
N ARG A 119 -9.84 -7.42 1.28
CA ARG A 119 -10.32 -8.29 2.38
C ARG A 119 -9.27 -9.27 2.84
N PHE A 120 -8.53 -9.87 1.90
CA PHE A 120 -7.43 -10.80 2.20
C PHE A 120 -6.32 -10.13 3.01
N VAL A 121 -5.78 -9.00 2.54
CA VAL A 121 -4.64 -8.33 3.19
C VAL A 121 -5.00 -7.75 4.57
N TRP A 122 -6.29 -7.46 4.82
CA TRP A 122 -6.78 -7.01 6.13
C TRP A 122 -7.44 -8.14 6.93
N SER A 123 -6.80 -9.31 6.90
CA SER A 123 -7.27 -10.51 7.61
C SER A 123 -6.10 -11.33 8.14
N GLY A 124 -6.38 -12.29 9.03
CA GLY A 124 -5.37 -13.24 9.54
C GLY A 124 -4.74 -14.14 8.47
N SER A 125 -5.24 -14.13 7.23
CA SER A 125 -4.62 -14.85 6.10
C SER A 125 -3.41 -14.12 5.53
N ASN A 126 -3.26 -12.81 5.82
CA ASN A 126 -2.01 -12.08 5.60
C ASN A 126 -1.11 -12.25 6.83
N PRO A 127 0.10 -12.86 6.71
CA PRO A 127 0.99 -13.12 7.84
C PRO A 127 1.49 -11.85 8.54
N TYR A 128 1.37 -10.69 7.91
CA TYR A 128 1.77 -9.39 8.48
C TYR A 128 0.58 -8.51 8.89
N PHE A 129 -0.63 -9.04 8.87
CA PHE A 129 -1.75 -8.38 9.52
C PHE A 129 -1.75 -8.69 11.02
N PHE A 130 -1.70 -7.64 11.83
CA PHE A 130 -1.71 -7.74 13.28
C PHE A 130 -2.93 -7.05 13.85
N LYS A 131 -3.50 -7.65 14.89
CA LYS A 131 -4.66 -7.12 15.61
C LYS A 131 -4.45 -7.30 17.11
N GLY A 132 -4.62 -6.23 17.88
CA GLY A 132 -4.43 -6.23 19.32
C GLY A 132 -5.29 -5.19 20.02
N LYS A 133 -4.90 -4.84 21.25
CA LYS A 133 -5.65 -3.93 22.13
C LYS A 133 -5.52 -2.47 21.69
N ALA A 134 -4.36 -2.08 21.18
CA ALA A 134 -4.10 -0.70 20.74
C ALA A 134 -4.67 -0.44 19.35
N GLY A 135 -4.60 -1.43 18.44
CA GLY A 135 -5.09 -1.28 17.09
C GLY A 135 -4.89 -2.52 16.23
N GLU A 136 -5.20 -2.36 14.96
CA GLU A 136 -5.01 -3.38 13.93
C GLU A 136 -4.45 -2.76 12.65
N GLY A 137 -3.68 -3.53 11.89
CA GLY A 137 -3.14 -3.08 10.61
C GLY A 137 -2.07 -4.01 10.07
N ILE A 138 -1.50 -3.61 8.95
CA ILE A 138 -0.44 -4.35 8.29
C ILE A 138 0.90 -3.80 8.76
N GLY A 139 1.83 -4.70 9.07
CA GLY A 139 3.23 -4.40 9.33
C GLY A 139 4.11 -4.77 8.15
N GLY A 140 5.19 -5.48 8.43
CA GLY A 140 6.10 -5.97 7.40
C GLY A 140 7.25 -6.77 7.98
N PRO A 141 7.96 -7.54 7.16
CA PRO A 141 9.02 -8.43 7.62
C PRO A 141 10.22 -7.69 8.27
N HIS A 142 10.38 -6.40 8.01
CA HIS A 142 11.55 -5.62 8.41
C HIS A 142 11.41 -4.88 9.76
N ILE A 143 10.19 -4.81 10.32
CA ILE A 143 9.93 -4.12 11.60
C ILE A 143 9.64 -5.06 12.76
N GLY A 144 9.55 -6.35 12.49
CA GLY A 144 9.24 -7.37 13.48
C GLY A 144 7.76 -7.73 13.58
N TYR A 145 7.49 -8.82 14.28
CA TYR A 145 6.12 -9.28 14.52
C TYR A 145 5.38 -8.34 15.47
N ASP A 146 4.05 -8.32 15.33
CA ASP A 146 3.14 -7.54 16.16
C ASP A 146 3.28 -6.02 16.04
N MET A 147 4.13 -5.54 15.11
CA MET A 147 4.32 -4.13 14.81
C MET A 147 3.44 -3.70 13.65
N VAL A 148 2.54 -2.78 13.90
CA VAL A 148 1.62 -2.19 12.91
C VAL A 148 2.21 -0.89 12.36
N TRP A 149 2.14 -0.70 11.05
CA TRP A 149 2.49 0.56 10.43
C TRP A 149 1.25 1.46 10.30
N PRO A 150 1.24 2.68 10.86
CA PRO A 150 0.19 3.66 10.64
C PRO A 150 -0.13 3.89 9.16
N MET A 151 0.88 3.77 8.29
CA MET A 151 0.70 3.87 6.82
C MET A 151 -0.36 2.91 6.29
N SER A 152 -0.42 1.66 6.78
CA SER A 152 -1.43 0.71 6.35
C SER A 152 -2.84 1.14 6.73
N ILE A 153 -2.99 1.76 7.91
CA ILE A 153 -4.27 2.31 8.39
C ILE A 153 -4.68 3.51 7.54
N MET A 154 -3.71 4.38 7.18
CA MET A 154 -3.95 5.49 6.25
C MET A 154 -4.36 4.99 4.87
N MET A 155 -3.67 3.98 4.30
CA MET A 155 -4.03 3.42 3.00
C MET A 155 -5.41 2.77 3.03
N LYS A 156 -5.80 2.14 4.14
CA LYS A 156 -7.17 1.63 4.33
C LYS A 156 -8.19 2.77 4.27
N ALA A 157 -7.92 3.90 4.92
CA ALA A 157 -8.78 5.08 4.87
C ALA A 157 -8.81 5.74 3.48
N PHE A 158 -7.66 5.91 2.82
CA PHE A 158 -7.55 6.47 1.48
C PHE A 158 -8.35 5.71 0.43
N THR A 159 -8.42 4.38 0.57
CA THR A 159 -9.08 3.47 -0.36
C THR A 159 -10.47 3.03 0.11
N SER A 160 -10.99 3.64 1.16
CA SER A 160 -12.34 3.39 1.66
C SER A 160 -13.37 4.33 1.02
N GLN A 161 -14.54 3.76 0.73
CA GLN A 161 -15.74 4.50 0.33
C GLN A 161 -16.77 4.58 1.47
N ASN A 162 -16.42 4.04 2.66
CA ASN A 162 -17.29 3.98 3.83
C ASN A 162 -16.80 4.96 4.90
N ASP A 163 -17.64 5.94 5.25
CA ASP A 163 -17.30 7.00 6.19
C ASP A 163 -17.03 6.46 7.61
N GLU A 164 -17.73 5.43 8.04
CA GLU A 164 -17.46 4.80 9.35
C GLU A 164 -16.12 4.08 9.38
N GLU A 165 -15.73 3.41 8.30
CA GLU A 165 -14.40 2.81 8.20
C GLU A 165 -13.30 3.88 8.22
N ILE A 166 -13.48 4.98 7.49
CA ILE A 166 -12.54 6.13 7.50
C ILE A 166 -12.41 6.69 8.92
N LYS A 167 -13.53 6.90 9.60
CA LYS A 167 -13.57 7.41 10.98
C LYS A 167 -12.84 6.49 11.95
N ILE A 168 -13.07 5.18 11.88
CA ILE A 168 -12.37 4.17 12.69
C ILE A 168 -10.86 4.24 12.45
N CYS A 169 -10.43 4.35 11.18
CA CYS A 169 -9.02 4.45 10.84
C CYS A 169 -8.37 5.71 11.43
N ILE A 170 -9.01 6.87 11.28
CA ILE A 170 -8.46 8.14 11.81
C ILE A 170 -8.42 8.10 13.34
N LYS A 171 -9.49 7.63 13.98
CA LYS A 171 -9.50 7.48 15.43
C LYS A 171 -8.37 6.57 15.92
N MET A 172 -8.15 5.44 15.26
CA MET A 172 -7.05 4.53 15.60
C MET A 172 -5.69 5.20 15.45
N LEU A 173 -5.48 6.00 14.40
CA LEU A 173 -4.24 6.77 14.22
C LEU A 173 -4.03 7.79 15.35
N MET A 174 -5.09 8.46 15.80
CA MET A 174 -5.03 9.41 16.93
C MET A 174 -4.77 8.69 18.27
N ASP A 175 -5.40 7.55 18.50
CA ASP A 175 -5.29 6.78 19.75
C ASP A 175 -3.92 6.07 19.88
N THR A 176 -3.14 5.97 18.79
CA THR A 176 -1.84 5.26 18.78
C THR A 176 -0.63 6.18 18.61
N ASP A 177 -0.79 7.48 18.77
CA ASP A 177 0.30 8.47 18.73
C ASP A 177 1.16 8.49 20.01
N ALA A 178 0.80 7.70 21.02
CA ALA A 178 1.46 7.63 22.33
C ALA A 178 1.59 9.00 23.04
N GLY A 179 0.69 9.95 22.75
CA GLY A 179 0.70 11.31 23.29
C GLY A 179 1.81 12.21 22.70
N THR A 180 2.44 11.80 21.61
CA THR A 180 3.49 12.59 20.96
C THR A 180 2.94 13.64 19.98
N GLY A 181 1.71 13.44 19.51
CA GLY A 181 1.10 14.26 18.45
C GLY A 181 1.67 13.96 17.05
N PHE A 182 2.42 12.87 16.88
CA PHE A 182 3.06 12.49 15.61
C PHE A 182 2.80 11.04 15.24
N MET A 183 2.82 10.77 13.94
CA MET A 183 2.79 9.41 13.41
C MET A 183 4.18 8.78 13.51
N HIS A 184 4.25 7.64 14.18
CA HIS A 184 5.44 6.80 14.30
C HIS A 184 5.69 5.99 13.02
N GLU A 185 6.87 5.38 12.87
CA GLU A 185 7.10 4.40 11.81
C GLU A 185 6.23 3.16 12.02
N SER A 186 6.22 2.62 13.25
CA SER A 186 5.35 1.52 13.65
C SER A 186 5.03 1.59 15.14
N PHE A 187 3.95 0.93 15.55
CA PHE A 187 3.58 0.73 16.96
C PHE A 187 3.19 -0.74 17.21
N HIS A 188 3.38 -1.19 18.46
CA HIS A 188 2.99 -2.55 18.83
C HIS A 188 1.48 -2.66 18.97
N LYS A 189 0.87 -3.68 18.39
CA LYS A 189 -0.59 -3.89 18.35
C LYS A 189 -1.32 -3.84 19.69
N ASP A 190 -0.61 -4.15 20.78
CA ASP A 190 -1.18 -4.19 22.15
C ASP A 190 -0.72 -3.03 23.04
N ASP A 191 0.34 -2.31 22.65
CA ASP A 191 0.94 -1.23 23.43
C ASP A 191 1.43 -0.10 22.53
N PRO A 192 0.67 1.01 22.39
CA PRO A 192 1.04 2.11 21.51
C PRO A 192 2.29 2.86 21.97
N THR A 193 2.72 2.69 23.25
CA THR A 193 3.96 3.31 23.75
C THR A 193 5.22 2.56 23.30
N ASN A 194 5.08 1.33 22.83
CA ASN A 194 6.13 0.56 22.19
C ASN A 194 6.12 0.82 20.68
N PHE A 195 6.87 1.83 20.25
CA PHE A 195 6.92 2.28 18.87
C PHE A 195 8.34 2.42 18.35
N THR A 196 8.50 2.37 17.01
CA THR A 196 9.74 2.72 16.32
C THR A 196 9.65 4.14 15.78
N ARG A 197 10.75 4.91 15.84
CA ARG A 197 10.87 6.30 15.36
C ARG A 197 9.71 7.18 15.80
N ALA A 198 9.91 7.93 16.87
CA ALA A 198 8.91 8.84 17.45
C ALA A 198 8.29 9.82 16.44
N TRP A 199 9.02 10.19 15.41
CA TRP A 199 8.58 11.01 14.28
C TRP A 199 9.07 10.38 12.97
N PHE A 200 8.16 10.11 12.05
CA PHE A 200 8.48 9.54 10.75
C PHE A 200 7.84 10.39 9.64
N ALA A 201 8.68 11.10 8.88
CA ALA A 201 8.26 12.12 7.93
C ALA A 201 7.20 11.61 6.94
N TRP A 202 7.44 10.45 6.35
CA TRP A 202 6.56 9.89 5.35
C TRP A 202 5.14 9.67 5.88
N GLN A 203 5.00 9.12 7.07
CA GLN A 203 3.67 8.89 7.66
C GLN A 203 2.99 10.18 8.12
N ASN A 204 3.75 11.13 8.65
CA ASN A 204 3.18 12.44 9.03
C ASN A 204 2.68 13.22 7.81
N THR A 205 3.39 13.16 6.67
CA THR A 205 2.93 13.80 5.43
C THR A 205 1.71 13.11 4.85
N LEU A 206 1.67 11.77 4.84
CA LEU A 206 0.49 11.02 4.40
C LEU A 206 -0.73 11.25 5.27
N PHE A 207 -0.56 11.39 6.59
CA PHE A 207 -1.67 11.73 7.47
C PHE A 207 -2.23 13.12 7.13
N GLY A 208 -1.35 14.10 6.93
CA GLY A 208 -1.75 15.45 6.47
C GLY A 208 -2.48 15.40 5.13
N GLU A 209 -2.00 14.61 4.17
CA GLU A 209 -2.66 14.40 2.88
C GLU A 209 -4.05 13.77 3.02
N LEU A 210 -4.20 12.76 3.90
CA LEU A 210 -5.49 12.15 4.19
C LEU A 210 -6.50 13.17 4.71
N ILE A 211 -6.11 14.01 5.67
CA ILE A 211 -6.98 15.06 6.20
C ILE A 211 -7.37 16.06 5.10
N LEU A 212 -6.40 16.52 4.29
CA LEU A 212 -6.66 17.43 3.17
C LEU A 212 -7.60 16.83 2.13
N LYS A 213 -7.43 15.54 1.80
CA LYS A 213 -8.35 14.80 0.92
C LYS A 213 -9.78 14.85 1.45
N LEU A 214 -9.97 14.53 2.72
CA LEU A 214 -11.31 14.50 3.33
C LEU A 214 -11.95 15.91 3.38
N VAL A 215 -11.17 16.94 3.65
CA VAL A 215 -11.65 18.34 3.58
C VAL A 215 -12.07 18.68 2.15
N ASN A 216 -11.27 18.35 1.15
CA ASN A 216 -11.56 18.62 -0.26
C ASN A 216 -12.77 17.83 -0.77
N GLU A 217 -13.06 16.66 -0.20
CA GLU A 217 -14.26 15.85 -0.47
C GLU A 217 -15.50 16.31 0.31
N GLY A 218 -15.40 17.41 1.09
CA GLY A 218 -16.51 17.95 1.87
C GLY A 218 -16.86 17.15 3.12
N LYS A 219 -15.94 16.29 3.61
CA LYS A 219 -16.14 15.43 4.79
C LYS A 219 -15.70 16.10 6.12
N VAL A 220 -15.83 17.41 6.21
CA VAL A 220 -15.46 18.19 7.42
C VAL A 220 -16.28 17.75 8.63
N ASP A 221 -17.57 17.46 8.45
CA ASP A 221 -18.44 17.01 9.54
C ASP A 221 -18.00 15.64 10.10
N LEU A 222 -17.47 14.76 9.25
CA LEU A 222 -16.87 13.49 9.67
C LEU A 222 -15.68 13.79 10.60
N LEU A 223 -14.78 14.68 10.19
CA LEU A 223 -13.59 15.03 10.99
C LEU A 223 -13.98 15.68 12.33
N ASN A 224 -15.00 16.53 12.36
CA ASN A 224 -15.49 17.17 13.58
C ASN A 224 -16.24 16.20 14.52
N SER A 225 -16.56 15.00 14.07
CA SER A 225 -17.26 13.98 14.86
C SER A 225 -16.35 12.93 15.51
N LEU A 226 -15.02 13.10 15.40
CA LEU A 226 -13.99 12.18 15.94
C LEU A 226 -13.81 12.25 17.46
#